data_b23d36a55e6fbb3651e625c7eb8458c4
#
_entry.id   b23d36a55e6fbb3651e625c7eb8458c4
#
_cell.length_a   1.000
_cell.length_b   1.000
_cell.length_c   1.000
_cell.angle_alpha   90.00
_cell.angle_beta   90.00
_cell.angle_gamma   90.00
#
_symmetry.space_group_name_H-M   'P 1'
#
loop_
_entity.id
_entity.type
_entity.pdbx_description
1 polymer ?
#
loop_
_entity_poly.entity_id
_entity_poly.type
_entity_poly.pdbx_seq_one_letter_code
_entity_poly.pdbx_strand_id
1 'polypeptide(L)'
;MSVLVFGSLNLDLVAYAQTLPITGETLIGEKLMRFPGGKGLNQAIAAKRAGSNVAMVGCIGEDGEGNFLMQVLSQERIETSFVSSSPIATGIALIEVSAEGNNRILVIPGANAELKFQSEILSGARKPKVCLAQLEVPLVEATKFLGAAQRQGCITILNPAPIQSLDSELIGFIDYLIVNETEASFLAGSKSEVLTQDKARLIGTKLISNGSKRVIITLAERGSLYFDGHSKIYTPALEVEAIDTTAAGDAFCGALASALAEEKPIDYCLK
;
A
#
# COMPACT_ATOMS: atom_id res chain seq x y z
N MET A 1 -4.43 18.32 8.21
CA MET A 1 -3.96 17.07 7.54
C MET A 1 -5.19 16.21 7.27
N SER A 2 -5.35 15.72 6.02
CA SER A 2 -6.52 14.89 5.68
C SER A 2 -6.19 13.41 5.74
N VAL A 3 -5.05 13.01 5.18
CA VAL A 3 -4.56 11.63 5.13
C VAL A 3 -3.19 11.54 5.77
N LEU A 4 -3.00 10.54 6.62
CA LEU A 4 -1.72 10.17 7.22
C LEU A 4 -1.36 8.77 6.75
N VAL A 5 -0.21 8.64 6.10
CA VAL A 5 0.30 7.35 5.62
C VAL A 5 1.44 6.89 6.51
N PHE A 6 1.31 5.70 7.08
CA PHE A 6 2.35 5.00 7.83
C PHE A 6 2.86 3.84 6.98
N GLY A 7 4.10 3.93 6.49
CA GLY A 7 4.56 2.90 5.55
C GLY A 7 5.99 3.07 5.07
N SER A 8 6.32 2.28 4.08
CA SER A 8 7.64 2.13 3.49
C SER A 8 8.03 3.26 2.55
N LEU A 9 9.34 3.50 2.51
CA LEU A 9 10.04 4.37 1.58
C LEU A 9 11.18 3.55 0.98
N ASN A 10 11.11 3.21 -0.31
CA ASN A 10 12.11 2.41 -1.01
C ASN A 10 12.68 3.14 -2.21
N LEU A 11 13.93 2.82 -2.54
CA LEU A 11 14.45 3.05 -3.87
C LEU A 11 14.23 1.78 -4.69
N ASP A 12 13.51 1.88 -5.82
CA ASP A 12 13.35 0.78 -6.75
C ASP A 12 14.48 0.84 -7.78
N LEU A 13 15.31 -0.22 -7.82
CA LEU A 13 16.36 -0.44 -8.80
C LEU A 13 15.84 -1.43 -9.85
N VAL A 14 15.50 -0.93 -11.02
CA VAL A 14 14.91 -1.73 -12.10
C VAL A 14 15.94 -2.03 -13.16
N ALA A 15 16.34 -3.30 -13.25
CA ALA A 15 17.26 -3.82 -14.26
C ALA A 15 16.48 -4.48 -15.39
N TYR A 16 16.72 -4.03 -16.61
CA TYR A 16 16.10 -4.59 -17.82
C TYR A 16 17.08 -5.52 -18.52
N ALA A 17 16.59 -6.67 -18.97
CA ALA A 17 17.33 -7.64 -19.75
C ALA A 17 16.42 -8.32 -20.76
N GLN A 18 16.99 -8.97 -21.78
CA GLN A 18 16.21 -9.71 -22.77
C GLN A 18 15.42 -10.86 -22.13
N THR A 19 16.04 -11.58 -21.19
CA THR A 19 15.44 -12.66 -20.39
C THR A 19 15.85 -12.50 -18.93
N LEU A 20 15.15 -13.17 -18.01
CA LEU A 20 15.55 -13.24 -16.61
C LEU A 20 16.59 -14.35 -16.41
N PRO A 21 17.69 -14.13 -15.64
CA PRO A 21 18.71 -15.14 -15.41
C PRO A 21 18.15 -16.32 -14.62
N ILE A 22 18.55 -17.53 -14.97
CA ILE A 22 18.30 -18.72 -14.14
C ILE A 22 19.43 -18.93 -13.15
N THR A 23 19.24 -19.83 -12.18
CA THR A 23 20.26 -20.15 -11.19
C THR A 23 21.58 -20.57 -11.84
N GLY A 24 22.68 -19.86 -11.52
CA GLY A 24 24.03 -20.13 -12.08
C GLY A 24 24.30 -19.42 -13.41
N GLU A 25 23.35 -18.68 -13.96
CA GLU A 25 23.54 -17.94 -15.20
C GLU A 25 23.97 -16.49 -14.94
N THR A 26 24.84 -15.95 -15.82
CA THR A 26 25.19 -14.53 -15.86
C THR A 26 24.71 -13.94 -17.17
N LEU A 27 23.88 -12.92 -17.10
CA LEU A 27 23.39 -12.18 -18.28
C LEU A 27 23.95 -10.75 -18.26
N ILE A 28 24.08 -10.18 -19.46
CA ILE A 28 24.36 -8.75 -19.61
C ILE A 28 23.01 -8.04 -19.70
N GLY A 29 22.75 -7.14 -18.76
CA GLY A 29 21.56 -6.30 -18.77
C GLY A 29 21.66 -5.18 -19.81
N GLU A 30 20.52 -4.64 -20.20
CA GLU A 30 20.41 -3.57 -21.18
C GLU A 30 20.41 -2.18 -20.54
N LYS A 31 19.73 -2.07 -19.38
CA LYS A 31 19.44 -0.78 -18.76
C LYS A 31 19.21 -0.96 -17.25
N LEU A 32 19.67 0.01 -16.48
CA LEU A 32 19.34 0.15 -15.06
C LEU A 32 18.63 1.50 -14.85
N MET A 33 17.47 1.45 -14.22
CA MET A 33 16.71 2.65 -13.86
C MET A 33 16.53 2.71 -12.34
N ARG A 34 16.35 3.94 -11.83
CA ARG A 34 16.09 4.22 -10.41
C ARG A 34 14.76 4.94 -10.32
N PHE A 35 13.87 4.44 -9.49
CA PHE A 35 12.57 5.06 -9.24
C PHE A 35 12.32 5.21 -7.74
N PRO A 36 11.60 6.26 -7.34
CA PRO A 36 11.04 6.29 -6.00
C PRO A 36 9.96 5.21 -5.89
N GLY A 37 9.97 4.44 -4.81
CA GLY A 37 9.07 3.33 -4.60
C GLY A 37 8.78 3.08 -3.13
N GLY A 38 8.25 1.91 -2.85
CA GLY A 38 7.69 1.54 -1.56
C GLY A 38 6.20 1.87 -1.48
N LYS A 39 5.44 0.92 -0.95
CA LYS A 39 3.96 1.04 -0.90
C LYS A 39 3.51 2.29 -0.13
N GLY A 40 4.20 2.63 0.96
CA GLY A 40 3.90 3.84 1.72
C GLY A 40 4.04 5.11 0.88
N LEU A 41 5.18 5.26 0.19
CA LEU A 41 5.43 6.40 -0.68
C LEU A 41 4.43 6.48 -1.83
N ASN A 42 4.20 5.36 -2.53
CA ASN A 42 3.28 5.30 -3.65
C ASN A 42 1.86 5.71 -3.24
N GLN A 43 1.37 5.19 -2.13
CA GLN A 43 0.03 5.50 -1.61
C GLN A 43 -0.07 6.96 -1.12
N ALA A 44 0.99 7.50 -0.52
CA ALA A 44 1.05 8.90 -0.12
C ALA A 44 1.00 9.86 -1.33
N ILE A 45 1.79 9.56 -2.38
CA ILE A 45 1.78 10.32 -3.63
C ILE A 45 0.39 10.24 -4.29
N ALA A 46 -0.20 9.04 -4.35
CA ALA A 46 -1.53 8.86 -4.93
C ALA A 46 -2.60 9.67 -4.19
N ALA A 47 -2.62 9.61 -2.85
CA ALA A 47 -3.55 10.42 -2.05
C ALA A 47 -3.33 11.93 -2.24
N LYS A 48 -2.06 12.35 -2.37
CA LYS A 48 -1.72 13.75 -2.62
C LYS A 48 -2.20 14.24 -3.99
N ARG A 49 -1.95 13.45 -5.03
CA ARG A 49 -2.39 13.74 -6.41
C ARG A 49 -3.91 13.70 -6.57
N ALA A 50 -4.59 12.89 -5.73
CA ALA A 50 -6.05 12.90 -5.62
C ALA A 50 -6.62 14.10 -4.83
N GLY A 51 -5.79 15.05 -4.40
CA GLY A 51 -6.22 16.34 -3.83
C GLY A 51 -6.11 16.47 -2.31
N SER A 52 -5.70 15.45 -1.58
CA SER A 52 -5.59 15.49 -0.12
C SER A 52 -4.35 16.25 0.40
N ASN A 53 -4.47 16.76 1.63
CA ASN A 53 -3.31 17.17 2.41
C ASN A 53 -2.74 15.94 3.13
N VAL A 54 -1.58 15.48 2.67
CA VAL A 54 -0.96 14.22 3.10
C VAL A 54 0.27 14.48 3.95
N ALA A 55 0.43 13.66 5.01
CA ALA A 55 1.69 13.52 5.72
C ALA A 55 2.17 12.07 5.65
N MET A 56 3.50 11.88 5.62
CA MET A 56 4.15 10.59 5.59
C MET A 56 4.83 10.31 6.93
N VAL A 57 4.56 9.12 7.48
CA VAL A 57 5.31 8.52 8.59
C VAL A 57 6.11 7.36 8.01
N GLY A 58 7.42 7.49 8.03
CA GLY A 58 8.33 6.51 7.43
C GLY A 58 9.72 6.59 8.05
N CYS A 59 10.61 5.73 7.59
CA CYS A 59 12.01 5.74 8.00
C CYS A 59 12.92 5.56 6.78
N ILE A 60 13.93 6.40 6.67
CA ILE A 60 14.94 6.37 5.61
C ILE A 60 16.34 6.18 6.21
N GLY A 61 17.30 5.78 5.41
CA GLY A 61 18.71 5.78 5.79
C GLY A 61 19.33 7.18 5.73
N GLU A 62 20.41 7.37 6.47
CA GLU A 62 21.27 8.56 6.39
C GLU A 62 22.20 8.46 5.16
N ASP A 63 21.60 8.28 3.98
CA ASP A 63 22.29 7.99 2.72
C ASP A 63 21.74 8.83 1.55
N GLY A 64 22.32 8.63 0.36
CA GLY A 64 21.91 9.33 -0.87
C GLY A 64 20.51 8.95 -1.34
N GLU A 65 20.12 7.71 -1.11
CA GLU A 65 18.81 7.16 -1.45
C GLU A 65 17.72 7.77 -0.58
N GLY A 66 17.95 7.88 0.73
CA GLY A 66 17.05 8.57 1.66
C GLY A 66 16.87 10.04 1.30
N ASN A 67 17.97 10.74 0.98
CA ASN A 67 17.91 12.14 0.52
C ASN A 67 17.10 12.27 -0.78
N PHE A 68 17.25 11.35 -1.72
CA PHE A 68 16.47 11.33 -2.96
C PHE A 68 14.97 11.16 -2.67
N LEU A 69 14.57 10.23 -1.80
CA LEU A 69 13.17 10.03 -1.44
C LEU A 69 12.57 11.24 -0.71
N MET A 70 13.36 11.90 0.14
CA MET A 70 12.93 13.18 0.78
C MET A 70 12.71 14.30 -0.24
N GLN A 71 13.54 14.39 -1.28
CA GLN A 71 13.32 15.33 -2.36
C GLN A 71 12.02 15.04 -3.13
N VAL A 72 11.73 13.77 -3.41
CA VAL A 72 10.47 13.35 -4.05
C VAL A 72 9.26 13.76 -3.19
N LEU A 73 9.26 13.45 -1.90
CA LEU A 73 8.19 13.85 -0.97
C LEU A 73 7.98 15.37 -0.96
N SER A 74 9.08 16.14 -0.96
CA SER A 74 9.04 17.61 -1.00
C SER A 74 8.46 18.14 -2.33
N GLN A 75 8.87 17.57 -3.46
CA GLN A 75 8.33 17.92 -4.78
C GLN A 75 6.83 17.65 -4.89
N GLU A 76 6.37 16.54 -4.32
CA GLU A 76 4.94 16.19 -4.23
C GLU A 76 4.20 17.00 -3.14
N ARG A 77 4.90 17.86 -2.38
CA ARG A 77 4.33 18.67 -1.28
C ARG A 77 3.64 17.82 -0.21
N ILE A 78 4.24 16.68 0.12
CA ILE A 78 3.83 15.81 1.22
C ILE A 78 4.56 16.28 2.48
N GLU A 79 3.84 16.36 3.61
CA GLU A 79 4.43 16.71 4.91
C GLU A 79 5.36 15.60 5.39
N THR A 80 6.60 15.95 5.73
CA THR A 80 7.69 15.01 6.06
C THR A 80 8.19 15.08 7.49
N SER A 81 7.60 15.91 8.34
CA SER A 81 8.06 16.08 9.74
C SER A 81 8.01 14.81 10.57
N PHE A 82 7.35 13.76 10.09
CA PHE A 82 7.25 12.45 10.72
C PHE A 82 8.08 11.37 10.00
N VAL A 83 8.92 11.75 9.04
CA VAL A 83 9.91 10.84 8.45
C VAL A 83 11.15 10.88 9.31
N SER A 84 11.51 9.74 9.90
CA SER A 84 12.73 9.58 10.70
C SER A 84 13.90 9.11 9.85
N SER A 85 15.12 9.28 10.35
CA SER A 85 16.32 8.70 9.76
C SER A 85 16.91 7.60 10.65
N SER A 86 17.65 6.68 10.04
CA SER A 86 18.34 5.55 10.67
C SER A 86 19.75 5.44 10.12
N PRO A 87 20.74 4.96 10.91
CA PRO A 87 22.05 4.60 10.39
C PRO A 87 22.03 3.38 9.45
N ILE A 88 20.91 2.64 9.41
CA ILE A 88 20.70 1.54 8.47
C ILE A 88 20.33 2.14 7.11
N ALA A 89 20.86 1.56 6.02
CA ALA A 89 20.61 2.02 4.67
C ALA A 89 19.11 2.07 4.34
N THR A 90 18.73 3.00 3.48
CA THR A 90 17.37 3.13 2.94
C THR A 90 16.91 1.81 2.31
N GLY A 91 15.62 1.50 2.43
CA GLY A 91 15.01 0.31 1.82
C GLY A 91 15.17 0.32 0.29
N ILE A 92 15.42 -0.86 -0.29
CA ILE A 92 15.64 -1.04 -1.73
C ILE A 92 14.75 -2.18 -2.24
N ALA A 93 14.12 -1.99 -3.39
CA ALA A 93 13.58 -3.08 -4.18
C ALA A 93 14.49 -3.32 -5.40
N LEU A 94 15.01 -4.53 -5.53
CA LEU A 94 15.71 -4.99 -6.72
C LEU A 94 14.67 -5.63 -7.64
N ILE A 95 14.49 -5.05 -8.82
CA ILE A 95 13.48 -5.47 -9.78
C ILE A 95 14.16 -5.84 -11.09
N GLU A 96 14.04 -7.08 -11.50
CA GLU A 96 14.48 -7.56 -12.81
C GLU A 96 13.28 -7.63 -13.73
N VAL A 97 13.41 -7.10 -14.95
CA VAL A 97 12.31 -7.08 -15.95
C VAL A 97 12.83 -7.64 -17.27
N SER A 98 12.14 -8.64 -17.80
CA SER A 98 12.44 -9.19 -19.15
C SER A 98 11.75 -8.40 -20.25
N ALA A 99 12.19 -8.58 -21.50
CA ALA A 99 11.55 -8.00 -22.69
C ALA A 99 10.07 -8.40 -22.85
N GLU A 100 9.66 -9.55 -22.29
CA GLU A 100 8.28 -10.03 -22.28
C GLU A 100 7.43 -9.40 -21.16
N GLY A 101 8.04 -8.57 -20.28
CA GLY A 101 7.36 -7.97 -19.13
C GLY A 101 7.29 -8.85 -17.88
N ASN A 102 7.88 -10.06 -17.90
CA ASN A 102 8.02 -10.86 -16.68
C ASN A 102 8.97 -10.16 -15.71
N ASN A 103 8.66 -10.23 -14.41
CA ASN A 103 9.49 -9.62 -13.38
C ASN A 103 9.80 -10.53 -12.21
N ARG A 104 10.89 -10.19 -11.51
CA ARG A 104 11.25 -10.72 -10.18
C ARG A 104 11.58 -9.55 -9.29
N ILE A 105 11.09 -9.60 -8.06
CA ILE A 105 11.27 -8.51 -7.09
C ILE A 105 11.85 -9.09 -5.80
N LEU A 106 12.96 -8.50 -5.35
CA LEU A 106 13.53 -8.74 -4.04
C LEU A 106 13.54 -7.44 -3.26
N VAL A 107 12.80 -7.41 -2.15
CA VAL A 107 12.75 -6.24 -1.26
C VAL A 107 13.73 -6.42 -0.10
N ILE A 108 14.57 -5.42 0.10
CA ILE A 108 15.46 -5.27 1.24
C ILE A 108 14.90 -4.15 2.10
N PRO A 109 14.30 -4.44 3.27
CA PRO A 109 13.58 -3.44 4.06
C PRO A 109 14.44 -2.24 4.49
N GLY A 110 15.72 -2.48 4.80
CA GLY A 110 16.61 -1.44 5.28
C GLY A 110 16.02 -0.66 6.45
N ALA A 111 16.09 0.66 6.40
CA ALA A 111 15.56 1.56 7.43
C ALA A 111 14.05 1.39 7.69
N ASN A 112 13.27 0.89 6.74
CA ASN A 112 11.84 0.61 6.97
C ASN A 112 11.62 -0.39 8.12
N ALA A 113 12.57 -1.31 8.36
CA ALA A 113 12.50 -2.26 9.47
C ALA A 113 12.66 -1.59 10.85
N GLU A 114 13.21 -0.37 10.90
CA GLU A 114 13.41 0.42 12.13
C GLU A 114 12.26 1.38 12.41
N LEU A 115 11.26 1.47 11.51
CA LEU A 115 10.12 2.36 11.69
C LEU A 115 9.37 2.04 12.98
N LYS A 116 9.19 3.07 13.82
CA LYS A 116 8.46 2.97 15.09
C LYS A 116 7.32 3.96 15.10
N PHE A 117 6.18 3.54 15.62
CA PHE A 117 5.04 4.43 15.84
C PHE A 117 5.22 5.24 17.11
N GLN A 118 5.02 6.54 17.02
CA GLN A 118 5.00 7.49 18.13
C GLN A 118 3.60 8.11 18.24
N SER A 119 2.96 8.01 19.40
CA SER A 119 1.56 8.42 19.61
C SER A 119 1.31 9.90 19.38
N GLU A 120 2.36 10.72 19.55
CA GLU A 120 2.35 12.17 19.38
C GLU A 120 1.97 12.59 17.96
N ILE A 121 2.24 11.73 16.96
CA ILE A 121 1.91 11.94 15.55
C ILE A 121 0.40 12.13 15.34
N LEU A 122 -0.41 11.47 16.15
CA LEU A 122 -1.88 11.58 16.12
C LEU A 122 -2.43 12.66 17.04
N SER A 123 -1.57 13.32 17.82
CA SER A 123 -1.96 14.33 18.81
C SER A 123 -1.96 15.74 18.20
N GLY A 124 -2.88 16.60 18.65
CA GLY A 124 -2.87 18.02 18.33
C GLY A 124 -3.92 18.51 17.33
N ALA A 125 -3.84 19.77 16.93
CA ALA A 125 -4.85 20.46 16.12
C ALA A 125 -4.97 19.97 14.67
N ARG A 126 -4.05 19.13 14.22
CA ARG A 126 -3.99 18.60 12.83
C ARG A 126 -4.30 17.10 12.76
N LYS A 127 -5.26 16.63 13.55
CA LYS A 127 -5.68 15.23 13.53
C LYS A 127 -6.04 14.79 12.10
N PRO A 128 -5.51 13.64 11.61
CA PRO A 128 -5.89 13.11 10.31
C PRO A 128 -7.33 12.60 10.32
N LYS A 129 -8.04 12.72 9.20
CA LYS A 129 -9.32 12.06 8.99
C LYS A 129 -9.16 10.58 8.65
N VAL A 130 -8.16 10.27 7.85
CA VAL A 130 -7.85 8.92 7.37
C VAL A 130 -6.41 8.56 7.68
N CYS A 131 -6.21 7.37 8.21
CA CYS A 131 -4.92 6.74 8.47
C CYS A 131 -4.78 5.48 7.60
N LEU A 132 -3.74 5.43 6.78
CA LEU A 132 -3.50 4.38 5.80
C LEU A 132 -2.16 3.68 6.10
N ALA A 133 -2.15 2.35 6.13
CA ALA A 133 -0.95 1.55 6.36
C ALA A 133 -0.84 0.37 5.38
N GLN A 134 0.40 -0.14 5.23
CA GLN A 134 0.78 -1.35 4.50
C GLN A 134 1.71 -2.18 5.38
N LEU A 135 2.21 -3.32 4.87
CA LEU A 135 3.01 -4.25 5.66
C LEU A 135 4.47 -4.43 5.17
N GLU A 136 5.02 -3.44 4.48
CA GLU A 136 6.47 -3.32 4.20
C GLU A 136 7.25 -2.69 5.37
N VAL A 137 6.60 -2.58 6.52
CA VAL A 137 7.12 -2.05 7.78
C VAL A 137 6.79 -3.03 8.91
N PRO A 138 7.37 -2.91 10.11
CA PRO A 138 7.09 -3.85 11.19
C PRO A 138 5.59 -3.94 11.52
N LEU A 139 5.03 -5.15 11.44
CA LEU A 139 3.60 -5.42 11.68
C LEU A 139 3.14 -4.88 13.03
N VAL A 140 3.96 -5.06 14.07
CA VAL A 140 3.65 -4.57 15.43
C VAL A 140 3.47 -3.06 15.45
N GLU A 141 4.28 -2.32 14.70
CA GLU A 141 4.21 -0.86 14.66
C GLU A 141 3.01 -0.38 13.81
N ALA A 142 2.71 -1.07 12.71
CA ALA A 142 1.50 -0.82 11.93
C ALA A 142 0.22 -1.10 12.77
N THR A 143 0.22 -2.18 13.57
CA THR A 143 -0.88 -2.50 14.50
C THR A 143 -1.06 -1.40 15.55
N LYS A 144 0.02 -0.95 16.19
CA LYS A 144 -0.03 0.15 17.16
C LYS A 144 -0.58 1.44 16.54
N PHE A 145 -0.12 1.78 15.33
CA PHE A 145 -0.57 2.95 14.58
C PHE A 145 -2.06 2.90 14.29
N LEU A 146 -2.55 1.81 13.67
CA LEU A 146 -3.97 1.67 13.33
C LEU A 146 -4.86 1.62 14.57
N GLY A 147 -4.44 0.93 15.64
CA GLY A 147 -5.16 0.91 16.90
C GLY A 147 -5.25 2.30 17.56
N ALA A 148 -4.16 3.07 17.54
CA ALA A 148 -4.17 4.44 18.06
C ALA A 148 -5.04 5.37 17.20
N ALA A 149 -4.96 5.24 15.87
CA ALA A 149 -5.77 6.01 14.92
C ALA A 149 -7.27 5.75 15.12
N GLN A 150 -7.67 4.49 15.26
CA GLN A 150 -9.06 4.11 15.51
C GLN A 150 -9.58 4.69 16.83
N ARG A 151 -8.79 4.58 17.92
CA ARG A 151 -9.16 5.18 19.22
C ARG A 151 -9.33 6.69 19.16
N GLN A 152 -8.63 7.34 18.25
CA GLN A 152 -8.80 8.77 17.97
C GLN A 152 -10.00 9.06 17.04
N GLY A 153 -10.73 8.05 16.54
CA GLY A 153 -11.86 8.19 15.63
C GLY A 153 -11.43 8.59 14.21
N CYS A 154 -10.23 8.24 13.79
CA CYS A 154 -9.81 8.32 12.39
C CYS A 154 -10.38 7.10 11.62
N ILE A 155 -10.66 7.26 10.33
CA ILE A 155 -10.91 6.14 9.44
C ILE A 155 -9.59 5.42 9.22
N THR A 156 -9.56 4.10 9.43
CA THR A 156 -8.36 3.29 9.30
C THR A 156 -8.44 2.39 8.07
N ILE A 157 -7.38 2.40 7.28
CA ILE A 157 -7.25 1.61 6.06
C ILE A 157 -6.00 0.75 6.17
N LEU A 158 -6.11 -0.55 5.88
CA LEU A 158 -4.97 -1.44 5.70
C LEU A 158 -5.00 -2.06 4.32
N ASN A 159 -3.88 -1.91 3.59
CA ASN A 159 -3.52 -2.75 2.46
C ASN A 159 -2.46 -3.75 2.95
N PRO A 160 -2.80 -5.03 3.24
CA PRO A 160 -1.90 -5.99 3.87
C PRO A 160 -0.90 -6.58 2.87
N ALA A 161 -0.11 -5.73 2.24
CA ALA A 161 0.89 -6.08 1.24
C ALA A 161 2.31 -5.68 1.72
N PRO A 162 3.31 -6.59 1.68
CA PRO A 162 3.19 -8.01 1.32
C PRO A 162 2.31 -8.80 2.29
N ILE A 163 1.61 -9.80 1.75
CA ILE A 163 0.60 -10.54 2.51
C ILE A 163 1.23 -11.37 3.63
N GLN A 164 0.63 -11.30 4.81
CA GLN A 164 0.92 -12.13 5.96
C GLN A 164 -0.35 -12.36 6.79
N SER A 165 -0.28 -13.27 7.77
CA SER A 165 -1.41 -13.52 8.66
C SER A 165 -1.72 -12.27 9.50
N LEU A 166 -3.00 -11.93 9.58
CA LEU A 166 -3.51 -10.85 10.42
C LEU A 166 -4.18 -11.47 11.64
N ASP A 167 -3.84 -10.99 12.82
CA ASP A 167 -4.53 -11.40 14.04
C ASP A 167 -5.88 -10.65 14.22
N SER A 168 -6.70 -11.14 15.14
CA SER A 168 -8.02 -10.56 15.39
C SER A 168 -7.95 -9.15 16.00
N GLU A 169 -6.86 -8.82 16.70
CA GLU A 169 -6.65 -7.50 17.27
C GLU A 169 -6.48 -6.47 16.16
N LEU A 170 -5.54 -6.73 15.22
CA LEU A 170 -5.32 -5.85 14.07
C LEU A 170 -6.57 -5.72 13.21
N ILE A 171 -7.25 -6.84 12.90
CA ILE A 171 -8.51 -6.82 12.13
C ILE A 171 -9.55 -5.91 12.80
N GLY A 172 -9.65 -5.95 14.13
CA GLY A 172 -10.55 -5.10 14.90
C GLY A 172 -10.28 -3.60 14.76
N PHE A 173 -9.05 -3.21 14.44
CA PHE A 173 -8.66 -1.81 14.26
C PHE A 173 -8.87 -1.28 12.83
N ILE A 174 -9.23 -2.13 11.86
CA ILE A 174 -9.33 -1.78 10.44
C ILE A 174 -10.79 -1.43 10.09
N ASP A 175 -11.00 -0.23 9.52
CA ASP A 175 -12.30 0.13 8.96
C ASP A 175 -12.44 -0.32 7.50
N TYR A 176 -11.35 -0.26 6.71
CA TYR A 176 -11.30 -0.72 5.32
C TYR A 176 -10.09 -1.63 5.09
N LEU A 177 -10.33 -2.87 4.77
CA LEU A 177 -9.32 -3.84 4.34
C LEU A 177 -9.30 -3.87 2.81
N ILE A 178 -8.19 -3.46 2.19
CA ILE A 178 -8.05 -3.42 0.74
C ILE A 178 -7.07 -4.50 0.32
N VAL A 179 -7.52 -5.44 -0.49
CA VAL A 179 -6.77 -6.62 -0.90
C VAL A 179 -6.91 -6.88 -2.39
N ASN A 180 -5.90 -7.46 -3.02
CA ASN A 180 -6.02 -8.06 -4.34
C ASN A 180 -6.55 -9.50 -4.24
N GLU A 181 -6.70 -10.17 -5.37
CA GLU A 181 -7.24 -11.54 -5.45
C GLU A 181 -6.40 -12.57 -4.67
N THR A 182 -5.08 -12.47 -4.78
CA THR A 182 -4.12 -13.35 -4.08
C THR A 182 -4.18 -13.13 -2.57
N GLU A 183 -4.15 -11.88 -2.15
CA GLU A 183 -4.22 -11.47 -0.75
C GLU A 183 -5.57 -11.88 -0.13
N ALA A 184 -6.67 -11.64 -0.84
CA ALA A 184 -8.00 -12.03 -0.41
C ALA A 184 -8.11 -13.56 -0.23
N SER A 185 -7.59 -14.33 -1.19
CA SER A 185 -7.57 -15.79 -1.14
C SER A 185 -6.77 -16.31 0.05
N PHE A 186 -5.58 -15.75 0.28
CA PHE A 186 -4.72 -16.11 1.41
C PHE A 186 -5.42 -15.87 2.75
N LEU A 187 -5.95 -14.66 2.98
CA LEU A 187 -6.65 -14.30 4.22
C LEU A 187 -7.93 -15.13 4.45
N ALA A 188 -8.56 -15.56 3.37
CA ALA A 188 -9.70 -16.47 3.45
C ALA A 188 -9.31 -17.94 3.64
N GLY A 189 -8.01 -18.29 3.66
CA GLY A 189 -7.55 -19.68 3.74
C GLY A 189 -7.91 -20.49 2.50
N SER A 190 -7.97 -19.85 1.34
CA SER A 190 -8.24 -20.48 0.03
C SER A 190 -6.95 -20.60 -0.78
N LYS A 191 -6.90 -21.55 -1.73
CA LYS A 191 -5.80 -21.60 -2.69
C LYS A 191 -5.87 -20.40 -3.62
N SER A 192 -4.72 -19.77 -3.89
CA SER A 192 -4.61 -18.66 -4.82
C SER A 192 -4.90 -19.14 -6.25
N GLU A 193 -5.90 -18.55 -6.87
CA GLU A 193 -6.25 -18.68 -8.28
C GLU A 193 -6.82 -17.34 -8.74
N VAL A 194 -6.79 -17.07 -10.03
CA VAL A 194 -7.56 -15.96 -10.61
C VAL A 194 -9.03 -16.12 -10.21
N LEU A 195 -9.54 -15.17 -9.44
CA LEU A 195 -10.89 -15.26 -8.89
C LEU A 195 -11.94 -14.91 -9.96
N THR A 196 -12.89 -15.82 -10.18
CA THR A 196 -14.13 -15.40 -10.82
C THR A 196 -14.88 -14.42 -9.91
N GLN A 197 -15.76 -13.59 -10.46
CA GLN A 197 -16.53 -12.65 -9.66
C GLN A 197 -17.33 -13.32 -8.55
N ASP A 198 -17.85 -14.53 -8.78
CA ASP A 198 -18.59 -15.30 -7.78
C ASP A 198 -17.69 -15.82 -6.66
N LYS A 199 -16.49 -16.33 -7.00
CA LYS A 199 -15.50 -16.71 -5.98
C LYS A 199 -15.05 -15.52 -5.15
N ALA A 200 -14.79 -14.36 -5.78
CA ALA A 200 -14.45 -13.13 -5.07
C ALA A 200 -15.58 -12.68 -4.11
N ARG A 201 -16.85 -12.85 -4.51
CA ARG A 201 -18.00 -12.57 -3.63
C ARG A 201 -18.06 -13.51 -2.42
N LEU A 202 -17.76 -14.79 -2.59
CA LEU A 202 -17.69 -15.76 -1.49
C LEU A 202 -16.56 -15.41 -0.52
N ILE A 203 -15.38 -15.08 -1.05
CA ILE A 203 -14.21 -14.69 -0.26
C ILE A 203 -14.50 -13.40 0.52
N GLY A 204 -15.02 -12.34 -0.12
CA GLY A 204 -15.38 -11.11 0.56
C GLY A 204 -16.38 -11.33 1.69
N THR A 205 -17.38 -12.16 1.48
CA THR A 205 -18.35 -12.55 2.53
C THR A 205 -17.65 -13.27 3.68
N LYS A 206 -16.69 -14.16 3.39
CA LYS A 206 -15.90 -14.88 4.40
C LYS A 206 -15.00 -13.90 5.20
N LEU A 207 -14.35 -12.95 4.55
CA LEU A 207 -13.52 -11.95 5.24
C LEU A 207 -14.36 -11.07 6.19
N ILE A 208 -15.58 -10.70 5.81
CA ILE A 208 -16.53 -10.01 6.68
C ILE A 208 -16.88 -10.91 7.88
N SER A 209 -17.20 -12.19 7.65
CA SER A 209 -17.52 -13.14 8.74
C SER A 209 -16.35 -13.39 9.69
N ASN A 210 -15.12 -13.21 9.22
CA ASN A 210 -13.88 -13.30 10.01
C ASN A 210 -13.60 -12.02 10.83
N GLY A 211 -14.48 -11.02 10.79
CA GLY A 211 -14.39 -9.83 11.63
C GLY A 211 -13.99 -8.53 10.91
N SER A 212 -13.70 -8.57 9.62
CA SER A 212 -13.43 -7.34 8.85
C SER A 212 -14.70 -6.48 8.75
N LYS A 213 -14.60 -5.17 9.02
CA LYS A 213 -15.76 -4.27 8.96
C LYS A 213 -16.17 -3.97 7.52
N ARG A 214 -15.19 -3.65 6.68
CA ARG A 214 -15.38 -3.40 5.23
C ARG A 214 -14.21 -4.01 4.47
N VAL A 215 -14.50 -4.65 3.36
CA VAL A 215 -13.50 -5.31 2.51
C VAL A 215 -13.66 -4.77 1.10
N ILE A 216 -12.54 -4.42 0.46
CA ILE A 216 -12.47 -4.10 -0.95
C ILE A 216 -11.52 -5.09 -1.60
N ILE A 217 -12.00 -5.85 -2.59
CA ILE A 217 -11.18 -6.76 -3.38
C ILE A 217 -10.97 -6.12 -4.75
N THR A 218 -9.72 -5.77 -5.07
CA THR A 218 -9.35 -5.31 -6.41
C THR A 218 -9.17 -6.50 -7.34
N LEU A 219 -9.70 -6.41 -8.57
CA LEU A 219 -9.77 -7.48 -9.57
C LEU A 219 -9.02 -7.11 -10.86
N ALA A 220 -7.98 -6.33 -10.74
CA ALA A 220 -7.18 -5.77 -11.85
C ALA A 220 -8.10 -5.07 -12.90
N GLU A 221 -7.98 -5.40 -14.17
CA GLU A 221 -8.77 -4.83 -15.28
C GLU A 221 -10.27 -5.08 -15.18
N ARG A 222 -10.71 -5.92 -14.23
CA ARG A 222 -12.14 -6.21 -13.98
C ARG A 222 -12.77 -5.29 -12.94
N GLY A 223 -11.99 -4.39 -12.33
CA GLY A 223 -12.50 -3.43 -11.36
C GLY A 223 -12.38 -3.86 -9.91
N SER A 224 -13.41 -3.65 -9.09
CA SER A 224 -13.37 -3.94 -7.66
C SER A 224 -14.71 -4.42 -7.11
N LEU A 225 -14.65 -5.10 -5.95
CA LEU A 225 -15.80 -5.54 -5.17
C LEU A 225 -15.69 -5.01 -3.75
N TYR A 226 -16.72 -4.33 -3.28
CA TYR A 226 -16.86 -3.83 -1.92
C TYR A 226 -17.87 -4.64 -1.12
N PHE A 227 -17.58 -4.84 0.18
CA PHE A 227 -18.42 -5.54 1.16
C PHE A 227 -18.39 -4.80 2.51
N ASP A 228 -19.56 -4.67 3.16
CA ASP A 228 -19.68 -4.12 4.54
C ASP A 228 -20.59 -4.95 5.46
N GLY A 229 -20.92 -6.18 5.06
CA GLY A 229 -21.86 -7.04 5.76
C GLY A 229 -23.33 -6.85 5.34
N HIS A 230 -23.68 -5.70 4.81
CA HIS A 230 -25.04 -5.38 4.32
C HIS A 230 -25.07 -5.19 2.80
N SER A 231 -24.09 -4.47 2.29
CA SER A 231 -23.98 -4.10 0.87
C SER A 231 -22.88 -4.87 0.16
N LYS A 232 -23.08 -5.13 -1.12
CA LYS A 232 -22.11 -5.69 -2.06
C LYS A 232 -22.14 -4.86 -3.31
N ILE A 233 -21.06 -4.09 -3.57
CA ILE A 233 -20.98 -3.19 -4.71
C ILE A 233 -19.89 -3.69 -5.64
N TYR A 234 -20.22 -3.90 -6.90
CA TYR A 234 -19.25 -4.13 -7.97
C TYR A 234 -19.05 -2.83 -8.73
N THR A 235 -17.81 -2.42 -8.89
CA THR A 235 -17.42 -1.27 -9.70
C THR A 235 -16.52 -1.76 -10.83
N PRO A 236 -16.93 -1.65 -12.10
CA PRO A 236 -16.06 -2.03 -13.22
C PRO A 236 -14.84 -1.10 -13.30
N ALA A 237 -13.73 -1.60 -13.83
CA ALA A 237 -12.59 -0.75 -14.14
C ALA A 237 -12.90 0.18 -15.30
N LEU A 238 -12.18 1.30 -15.37
CA LEU A 238 -12.17 2.15 -16.55
C LEU A 238 -11.35 1.44 -17.64
N GLU A 239 -11.86 1.45 -18.87
CA GLU A 239 -11.11 0.92 -20.02
C GLU A 239 -9.98 1.90 -20.36
N VAL A 240 -8.74 1.43 -20.19
CA VAL A 240 -7.54 2.18 -20.50
C VAL A 240 -6.51 1.25 -21.17
N GLU A 241 -5.69 1.80 -22.04
CA GLU A 241 -4.51 1.09 -22.53
C GLU A 241 -3.41 1.20 -21.48
N ALA A 242 -3.19 0.12 -20.71
CA ALA A 242 -2.19 0.10 -19.67
C ALA A 242 -0.80 -0.06 -20.26
N ILE A 243 0.09 0.91 -20.03
CA ILE A 243 1.51 0.85 -20.40
C ILE A 243 2.32 0.17 -19.29
N ASP A 244 1.99 0.48 -18.02
CA ASP A 244 2.62 -0.08 -16.83
C ASP A 244 1.56 -0.17 -15.73
N THR A 245 1.44 -1.33 -15.09
CA THR A 245 0.50 -1.59 -13.99
C THR A 245 1.16 -1.53 -12.61
N THR A 246 2.44 -1.19 -12.55
CA THR A 246 3.16 -1.03 -11.28
C THR A 246 2.46 0.02 -10.41
N ALA A 247 2.34 -0.27 -9.14
CA ALA A 247 1.68 0.59 -8.14
C ALA A 247 0.20 0.92 -8.41
N ALA A 248 -0.50 0.23 -9.36
CA ALA A 248 -1.94 0.47 -9.58
C ALA A 248 -2.78 0.23 -8.31
N GLY A 249 -2.46 -0.80 -7.53
CA GLY A 249 -3.08 -1.05 -6.23
C GLY A 249 -2.80 0.06 -5.22
N ASP A 250 -1.58 0.63 -5.22
CA ASP A 250 -1.23 1.74 -4.35
C ASP A 250 -1.96 3.03 -4.77
N ALA A 251 -2.10 3.25 -6.09
CA ALA A 251 -2.88 4.36 -6.63
C ALA A 251 -4.35 4.28 -6.18
N PHE A 252 -4.95 3.09 -6.25
CA PHE A 252 -6.30 2.85 -5.76
C PHE A 252 -6.43 3.14 -4.25
N CYS A 253 -5.50 2.63 -3.42
CA CYS A 253 -5.51 2.85 -1.96
C CYS A 253 -5.40 4.34 -1.61
N GLY A 254 -4.50 5.07 -2.25
CA GLY A 254 -4.29 6.50 -2.01
C GLY A 254 -5.49 7.34 -2.46
N ALA A 255 -6.05 7.07 -3.64
CA ALA A 255 -7.23 7.77 -4.15
C ALA A 255 -8.47 7.52 -3.27
N LEU A 256 -8.70 6.26 -2.86
CA LEU A 256 -9.77 5.91 -1.93
C LEU A 256 -9.61 6.65 -0.59
N ALA A 257 -8.40 6.67 -0.02
CA ALA A 257 -8.13 7.40 1.22
C ALA A 257 -8.44 8.89 1.09
N SER A 258 -8.12 9.49 -0.06
CA SER A 258 -8.43 10.90 -0.35
C SER A 258 -9.93 11.14 -0.42
N ALA A 259 -10.68 10.31 -1.14
CA ALA A 259 -12.12 10.45 -1.27
C ALA A 259 -12.86 10.24 0.07
N LEU A 260 -12.41 9.27 0.89
CA LEU A 260 -12.94 9.06 2.24
C LEU A 260 -12.64 10.25 3.17
N ALA A 261 -11.46 10.89 3.04
CA ALA A 261 -11.13 12.08 3.82
C ALA A 261 -12.01 13.29 3.45
N GLU A 262 -12.56 13.33 2.24
CA GLU A 262 -13.57 14.29 1.78
C GLU A 262 -15.02 13.88 2.14
N GLU A 263 -15.19 12.77 2.86
CA GLU A 263 -16.49 12.25 3.29
C GLU A 263 -17.41 11.91 2.09
N LYS A 264 -16.81 11.52 0.96
CA LYS A 264 -17.58 11.08 -0.21
C LYS A 264 -18.28 9.73 0.08
N PRO A 265 -19.46 9.50 -0.51
CA PRO A 265 -20.13 8.21 -0.38
C PRO A 265 -19.30 7.10 -1.03
N ILE A 266 -19.46 5.87 -0.53
CA ILE A 266 -18.60 4.75 -0.92
C ILE A 266 -18.64 4.42 -2.42
N ASP A 267 -19.79 4.54 -3.05
CA ASP A 267 -19.96 4.34 -4.49
C ASP A 267 -19.18 5.37 -5.36
N TYR A 268 -18.94 6.56 -4.82
CA TYR A 268 -18.04 7.54 -5.42
C TYR A 268 -16.57 7.16 -5.17
N CYS A 269 -16.23 6.72 -3.94
CA CYS A 269 -14.85 6.37 -3.58
C CYS A 269 -14.30 5.17 -4.36
N LEU A 270 -15.17 4.32 -4.91
CA LEU A 270 -14.79 3.12 -5.68
C LEU A 270 -14.60 3.39 -7.19
N LYS A 271 -14.89 4.58 -7.68
CA LYS A 271 -14.73 5.01 -9.08
C LYS A 271 -13.46 5.79 -9.30
#